data_8345a9fe7fe5fd9ce14073007a715faf
#
_entry.id   8345a9fe7fe5fd9ce14073007a715faf
#
_cell.length_a   1.000
_cell.length_b   1.000
_cell.length_c   1.000
_cell.angle_alpha   90.00
_cell.angle_beta   90.00
_cell.angle_gamma   90.00
#
_symmetry.space_group_name_H-M   'P 1'
#
loop_
_entity.id
_entity.type
_entity.pdbx_description
1 polymer ?
#
loop_
_entity_poly.entity_id
_entity_poly.type
_entity_poly.pdbx_seq_one_letter_code
_entity_poly.pdbx_strand_id
1 'polypeptide(L)'
;MSRQQSPTRLCRDCGALDGPFADDRAGCGACGSPRLVDHPELATLAIAHVDCDAYYASIEKRDRPELADRPVIVGGGQRGVVTTCCYVARRFGVRSAMPMARALQLCPHATVLRPDMDKYQRESGRIRALMQETAPAVEQVSIDEAYLDLSSDRDEPPARSLARLSLLIERRIGVTVSIGLAPNKLLAKLASDLDKPRGFRVIGRSDALAVIGPMRVGALPGIGPVMARRLEEMDIRLISDLWTANEDRLIGRFGLWARRMIAFSRAEDPRKVAVSRRKAVSIAAETTFERDLRDFAAIDAVLAGMCEKLAA
;
A
#
# COMPACT_ATOMS: atom_id res chain seq x y z
N MET A 1 -10.92 -24.32 -31.32
CA MET A 1 -9.56 -23.72 -31.42
C MET A 1 -9.64 -22.37 -30.77
N SER A 2 -9.26 -22.28 -29.48
CA SER A 2 -9.17 -21.03 -28.73
C SER A 2 -8.03 -20.20 -29.31
N ARG A 3 -8.32 -18.99 -29.81
CA ARG A 3 -7.29 -17.99 -30.09
C ARG A 3 -6.56 -17.74 -28.78
N GLN A 4 -5.34 -18.24 -28.63
CA GLN A 4 -4.40 -17.75 -27.64
C GLN A 4 -4.26 -16.24 -27.92
N GLN A 5 -4.89 -15.41 -27.10
CA GLN A 5 -4.64 -14.00 -27.13
C GLN A 5 -3.17 -13.83 -26.71
N SER A 6 -2.37 -13.22 -27.57
CA SER A 6 -1.00 -12.85 -27.26
C SER A 6 -0.99 -12.02 -25.97
N PRO A 7 -0.02 -12.23 -25.08
CA PRO A 7 0.03 -11.45 -23.84
C PRO A 7 0.09 -9.96 -24.15
N THR A 8 -0.76 -9.18 -23.49
CA THR A 8 -0.76 -7.73 -23.62
C THR A 8 0.41 -7.16 -22.82
N ARG A 9 1.23 -6.35 -23.43
CA ARG A 9 2.45 -5.76 -22.85
C ARG A 9 2.35 -4.23 -22.78
N LEU A 10 2.77 -3.65 -21.65
CA LEU A 10 2.81 -2.20 -21.42
C LEU A 10 4.22 -1.75 -21.06
N CYS A 11 4.70 -0.69 -21.69
CA CYS A 11 5.86 0.06 -21.21
C CYS A 11 5.43 1.11 -20.19
N ARG A 12 5.99 1.04 -18.98
CA ARG A 12 5.66 1.97 -17.88
C ARG A 12 6.20 3.37 -18.07
N ASP A 13 7.19 3.57 -18.95
CA ASP A 13 7.86 4.86 -19.16
C ASP A 13 7.29 5.67 -20.30
N CYS A 14 6.87 5.04 -21.39
CA CYS A 14 6.30 5.76 -22.53
C CYS A 14 4.82 5.45 -22.78
N GLY A 15 4.25 4.46 -22.06
CA GLY A 15 2.86 4.06 -22.22
C GLY A 15 2.58 3.26 -23.50
N ALA A 16 3.60 2.84 -24.25
CA ALA A 16 3.41 1.95 -25.40
C ALA A 16 2.74 0.66 -24.95
N LEU A 17 1.65 0.30 -25.61
CA LEU A 17 0.86 -0.89 -25.36
C LEU A 17 0.84 -1.74 -26.64
N ASP A 18 1.13 -3.03 -26.54
CA ASP A 18 1.22 -3.97 -27.68
C ASP A 18 2.06 -3.43 -28.86
N GLY A 19 3.04 -2.60 -28.54
CA GLY A 19 3.92 -1.93 -29.50
C GLY A 19 5.04 -2.82 -30.03
N PRO A 20 5.93 -2.27 -30.86
CA PRO A 20 7.12 -2.98 -31.32
C PRO A 20 8.06 -3.23 -30.13
N PHE A 21 7.82 -4.30 -29.40
CA PHE A 21 8.75 -4.81 -28.41
C PHE A 21 9.71 -5.71 -29.17
N ALA A 22 10.93 -5.23 -29.35
CA ALA A 22 12.02 -6.10 -29.81
C ALA A 22 12.25 -7.15 -28.76
N ASP A 23 12.45 -8.41 -29.14
CA ASP A 23 12.73 -9.57 -28.31
C ASP A 23 12.51 -9.46 -26.79
N ASP A 24 12.04 -10.51 -26.15
CA ASP A 24 11.66 -10.57 -24.71
C ASP A 24 12.72 -10.07 -23.70
N ARG A 25 13.93 -9.76 -24.14
CA ARG A 25 15.06 -9.33 -23.31
C ARG A 25 15.52 -7.90 -23.54
N ALA A 26 15.00 -7.20 -24.54
CA ALA A 26 15.62 -5.96 -25.02
C ALA A 26 14.93 -4.66 -24.55
N GLY A 27 13.81 -4.73 -23.82
CA GLY A 27 13.08 -3.55 -23.39
C GLY A 27 12.08 -3.02 -24.43
N CYS A 28 11.54 -1.84 -24.18
CA CYS A 28 10.57 -1.19 -25.04
C CYS A 28 11.19 -0.72 -26.35
N GLY A 29 10.71 -1.19 -27.50
CA GLY A 29 11.20 -0.75 -28.82
C GLY A 29 10.98 0.73 -29.13
N ALA A 30 10.07 1.40 -28.42
CA ALA A 30 9.80 2.83 -28.61
C ALA A 30 10.73 3.73 -27.78
N CYS A 31 11.14 3.33 -26.57
CA CYS A 31 11.94 4.19 -25.68
C CYS A 31 13.11 3.46 -24.98
N GLY A 32 13.35 2.19 -25.27
CA GLY A 32 14.45 1.40 -24.69
C GLY A 32 14.24 1.00 -23.22
N SER A 33 13.14 1.38 -22.58
CA SER A 33 12.94 1.10 -21.15
C SER A 33 12.81 -0.39 -20.86
N PRO A 34 13.48 -0.92 -19.82
CA PRO A 34 13.29 -2.29 -19.34
C PRO A 34 12.04 -2.43 -18.45
N ARG A 35 11.34 -1.33 -18.12
CA ARG A 35 10.18 -1.35 -17.22
C ARG A 35 8.91 -1.75 -17.97
N LEU A 36 8.81 -3.03 -18.28
CA LEU A 36 7.69 -3.64 -18.97
C LEU A 36 6.78 -4.37 -17.99
N VAL A 37 5.50 -4.44 -18.32
CA VAL A 37 4.48 -5.21 -17.61
C VAL A 37 3.75 -6.07 -18.61
N ASP A 38 3.75 -7.38 -18.39
CA ASP A 38 3.08 -8.35 -19.22
C ASP A 38 1.96 -9.04 -18.46
N HIS A 39 0.76 -9.04 -19.03
CA HIS A 39 -0.35 -9.81 -18.49
C HIS A 39 -1.48 -9.98 -19.53
N PRO A 40 -2.06 -11.19 -19.69
CA PRO A 40 -3.12 -11.42 -20.70
C PRO A 40 -4.38 -10.60 -20.44
N GLU A 41 -4.68 -10.21 -19.20
CA GLU A 41 -5.85 -9.43 -18.83
C GLU A 41 -5.56 -7.93 -18.67
N LEU A 42 -4.36 -7.45 -19.04
CA LEU A 42 -3.91 -6.07 -18.79
C LEU A 42 -4.87 -5.01 -19.34
N ALA A 43 -5.50 -5.28 -20.48
CA ALA A 43 -6.44 -4.35 -21.12
C ALA A 43 -7.85 -4.33 -20.47
N THR A 44 -8.21 -5.36 -19.69
CA THR A 44 -9.57 -5.56 -19.17
C THR A 44 -9.71 -5.34 -17.66
N LEU A 45 -8.60 -5.28 -16.94
CA LEU A 45 -8.59 -5.02 -15.51
C LEU A 45 -8.71 -3.53 -15.25
N ALA A 46 -9.51 -3.16 -14.25
CA ALA A 46 -9.85 -1.76 -14.02
C ALA A 46 -9.77 -1.31 -12.55
N ILE A 47 -9.63 -2.24 -11.59
CA ILE A 47 -9.48 -1.87 -10.17
C ILE A 47 -7.99 -1.78 -9.85
N ALA A 48 -7.57 -0.59 -9.39
CA ALA A 48 -6.20 -0.38 -8.98
C ALA A 48 -6.09 -0.03 -7.50
N HIS A 49 -4.96 -0.38 -6.91
CA HIS A 49 -4.48 0.15 -5.63
C HIS A 49 -3.18 0.90 -5.87
N VAL A 50 -3.12 2.15 -5.43
CA VAL A 50 -1.95 3.03 -5.55
C VAL A 50 -1.46 3.35 -4.14
N ASP A 51 -0.17 3.13 -3.89
CA ASP A 51 0.45 3.26 -2.57
C ASP A 51 1.80 3.99 -2.72
N CYS A 52 1.98 5.09 -2.00
CA CYS A 52 3.19 5.90 -2.08
C CYS A 52 4.35 5.21 -1.34
N ASP A 53 5.48 5.06 -2.01
CA ASP A 53 6.64 4.35 -1.50
C ASP A 53 7.31 5.09 -0.34
N ALA A 54 7.28 4.49 0.86
CA ALA A 54 7.87 5.07 2.08
C ALA A 54 7.52 6.56 2.26
N TYR A 55 6.25 6.91 2.14
CA TYR A 55 5.68 8.22 1.85
C TYR A 55 6.38 9.38 2.57
N TYR A 56 6.33 9.44 3.91
CA TYR A 56 6.93 10.56 4.66
C TYR A 56 8.44 10.65 4.44
N ALA A 57 9.12 9.52 4.48
CA ALA A 57 10.57 9.50 4.28
C ALA A 57 10.96 9.90 2.85
N SER A 58 10.11 9.60 1.85
CA SER A 58 10.33 10.01 0.46
C SER A 58 10.17 11.53 0.29
N ILE A 59 9.17 12.15 0.93
CA ILE A 59 9.00 13.61 0.95
C ILE A 59 10.20 14.28 1.63
N GLU A 60 10.65 13.76 2.78
CA GLU A 60 11.81 14.32 3.47
C GLU A 60 13.10 14.24 2.64
N LYS A 61 13.31 13.13 1.94
CA LYS A 61 14.45 12.97 1.03
C LYS A 61 14.36 13.85 -0.21
N ARG A 62 13.16 14.05 -0.75
CA ARG A 62 12.91 14.98 -1.85
C ARG A 62 13.33 16.41 -1.48
N ASP A 63 12.90 16.85 -0.30
CA ASP A 63 13.14 18.21 0.19
C ASP A 63 14.59 18.42 0.68
N ARG A 64 15.30 17.32 0.94
CA ARG A 64 16.68 17.29 1.46
C ARG A 64 17.54 16.33 0.66
N PRO A 65 18.05 16.75 -0.51
CA PRO A 65 18.83 15.88 -1.41
C PRO A 65 20.05 15.24 -0.76
N GLU A 66 20.64 15.87 0.28
CA GLU A 66 21.75 15.32 1.04
C GLU A 66 21.40 14.02 1.80
N LEU A 67 20.12 13.71 1.93
CA LEU A 67 19.62 12.48 2.55
C LEU A 67 19.37 11.36 1.51
N ALA A 68 19.57 11.58 0.23
CA ALA A 68 19.19 10.64 -0.84
C ALA A 68 19.69 9.21 -0.58
N ASP A 69 20.96 9.04 -0.20
CA ASP A 69 21.58 7.74 0.03
C ASP A 69 21.68 7.37 1.52
N ARG A 70 21.17 8.21 2.41
CA ARG A 70 21.22 7.97 3.85
C ARG A 70 20.00 7.18 4.34
N PRO A 71 20.14 6.35 5.38
CA PRO A 71 19.00 5.80 6.07
C PRO A 71 18.24 6.90 6.82
N VAL A 72 16.96 7.08 6.50
CA VAL A 72 16.06 8.07 7.09
C VAL A 72 14.93 7.36 7.80
N ILE A 73 14.68 7.79 9.04
CA ILE A 73 13.54 7.37 9.87
C ILE A 73 12.75 8.61 10.21
N VAL A 74 11.46 8.62 9.89
CA VAL A 74 10.50 9.62 10.36
C VAL A 74 9.80 9.05 11.58
N GLY A 75 9.86 9.73 12.72
CA GLY A 75 9.27 9.21 13.96
C GLY A 75 9.40 10.18 15.13
N GLY A 76 8.68 9.88 16.19
CA GLY A 76 8.70 10.66 17.43
C GLY A 76 9.80 10.23 18.39
N GLY A 77 10.10 11.07 19.42
CA GLY A 77 11.15 10.94 20.42
C GLY A 77 11.51 9.53 20.93
N GLN A 78 12.27 9.43 22.01
CA GLN A 78 12.83 8.14 22.49
C GLN A 78 11.75 7.07 22.81
N ARG A 79 10.57 7.48 23.26
CA ARG A 79 9.43 6.59 23.60
C ARG A 79 8.43 6.43 22.45
N GLY A 80 8.64 7.11 21.32
CA GLY A 80 7.79 7.04 20.16
C GLY A 80 8.07 5.81 19.30
N VAL A 81 7.36 5.74 18.18
CA VAL A 81 7.50 4.69 17.17
C VAL A 81 7.98 5.27 15.84
N VAL A 82 8.51 4.39 15.01
CA VAL A 82 8.78 4.68 13.59
C VAL A 82 7.45 4.88 12.89
N THR A 83 7.19 6.08 12.42
CA THR A 83 6.01 6.36 11.59
C THR A 83 6.25 5.82 10.18
N THR A 84 7.40 6.16 9.59
CA THR A 84 7.86 5.64 8.29
C THR A 84 9.38 5.59 8.26
N CYS A 85 9.94 4.66 7.49
CA CYS A 85 11.37 4.61 7.21
C CYS A 85 11.63 4.37 5.72
N CYS A 86 12.68 4.99 5.18
CA CYS A 86 13.07 4.83 3.79
C CYS A 86 13.61 3.41 3.51
N TYR A 87 13.68 3.04 2.24
CA TYR A 87 14.14 1.70 1.83
C TYR A 87 15.60 1.42 2.25
N VAL A 88 16.45 2.44 2.35
CA VAL A 88 17.81 2.27 2.90
C VAL A 88 17.74 1.82 4.36
N ALA A 89 16.93 2.46 5.20
CA ALA A 89 16.76 2.06 6.59
C ALA A 89 16.11 0.67 6.74
N ARG A 90 15.19 0.29 5.82
CA ARG A 90 14.55 -1.04 5.80
C ARG A 90 15.56 -2.18 5.59
N ARG A 91 16.70 -1.95 4.92
CA ARG A 91 17.77 -2.95 4.76
C ARG A 91 18.40 -3.36 6.09
N PHE A 92 18.38 -2.46 7.07
CA PHE A 92 18.85 -2.72 8.45
C PHE A 92 17.77 -3.35 9.34
N GLY A 93 16.61 -3.71 8.78
CA GLY A 93 15.50 -4.32 9.53
C GLY A 93 14.56 -3.33 10.20
N VAL A 94 14.72 -2.02 10.00
CA VAL A 94 13.78 -1.00 10.52
C VAL A 94 12.44 -1.12 9.80
N ARG A 95 11.33 -1.02 10.56
CA ARG A 95 9.95 -1.10 10.04
C ARG A 95 9.06 -0.06 10.72
N SER A 96 7.98 0.34 10.05
CA SER A 96 6.91 1.17 10.65
C SER A 96 6.32 0.48 11.87
N ALA A 97 5.85 1.28 12.82
CA ALA A 97 5.34 0.88 14.12
C ALA A 97 6.38 0.27 15.09
N MET A 98 7.65 0.13 14.67
CA MET A 98 8.74 -0.32 15.55
C MET A 98 9.06 0.77 16.60
N PRO A 99 9.31 0.40 17.88
CA PRO A 99 9.80 1.35 18.88
C PRO A 99 11.09 2.03 18.41
N MET A 100 11.19 3.36 18.56
CA MET A 100 12.36 4.14 18.11
C MET A 100 13.69 3.63 18.71
N ALA A 101 13.69 3.25 20.00
CA ALA A 101 14.86 2.67 20.63
C ALA A 101 15.37 1.42 19.90
N ARG A 102 14.44 0.54 19.45
CA ARG A 102 14.80 -0.67 18.69
C ARG A 102 15.29 -0.31 17.29
N ALA A 103 14.65 0.66 16.63
CA ALA A 103 15.04 1.11 15.29
C ALA A 103 16.46 1.68 15.29
N LEU A 104 16.83 2.46 16.31
CA LEU A 104 18.18 3.02 16.47
C LEU A 104 19.23 1.95 16.84
N GLN A 105 18.86 0.90 17.56
CA GLN A 105 19.75 -0.26 17.74
C GLN A 105 20.06 -0.96 16.42
N LEU A 106 19.07 -1.09 15.52
CA LEU A 106 19.25 -1.75 14.22
C LEU A 106 19.99 -0.85 13.21
N CYS A 107 19.79 0.46 13.29
CA CYS A 107 20.38 1.44 12.36
C CYS A 107 20.87 2.68 13.12
N PRO A 108 22.00 2.61 13.87
CA PRO A 108 22.48 3.70 14.73
C PRO A 108 22.84 4.98 13.98
N HIS A 109 23.18 4.86 12.70
CA HIS A 109 23.56 5.97 11.83
C HIS A 109 22.39 6.56 11.03
N ALA A 110 21.15 6.17 11.34
CA ALA A 110 19.99 6.72 10.68
C ALA A 110 19.77 8.19 11.04
N THR A 111 19.42 9.01 10.04
CA THR A 111 18.91 10.35 10.28
C THR A 111 17.46 10.25 10.75
N VAL A 112 17.19 10.71 11.97
CA VAL A 112 15.84 10.72 12.54
C VAL A 112 15.23 12.10 12.36
N LEU A 113 14.02 12.15 11.78
CA LEU A 113 13.28 13.37 11.52
C LEU A 113 11.91 13.31 12.23
N ARG A 114 11.50 14.42 12.81
CA ARG A 114 10.15 14.55 13.37
C ARG A 114 9.12 14.62 12.24
N PRO A 115 7.94 13.99 12.38
CA PRO A 115 6.87 14.08 11.38
C PRO A 115 6.36 15.53 11.22
N ASP A 116 6.21 15.98 9.98
CA ASP A 116 5.52 17.21 9.60
C ASP A 116 4.18 16.84 8.92
N MET A 117 3.16 16.63 9.74
CA MET A 117 1.87 16.14 9.26
C MET A 117 1.17 17.11 8.30
N ASP A 118 1.31 18.41 8.50
CA ASP A 118 0.70 19.43 7.63
C ASP A 118 1.32 19.38 6.22
N LYS A 119 2.63 19.22 6.14
CA LYS A 119 3.33 19.02 4.87
C LYS A 119 2.84 17.75 4.17
N TYR A 120 2.78 16.64 4.91
CA TYR A 120 2.36 15.36 4.31
C TYR A 120 0.90 15.40 3.85
N GLN A 121 0.00 16.05 4.60
CA GLN A 121 -1.40 16.22 4.19
C GLN A 121 -1.54 17.08 2.92
N ARG A 122 -0.76 18.18 2.80
CA ARG A 122 -0.75 19.00 1.59
C ARG A 122 -0.31 18.20 0.36
N GLU A 123 0.79 17.45 0.48
CA GLU A 123 1.29 16.63 -0.62
C GLU A 123 0.33 15.49 -0.98
N SER A 124 -0.30 14.86 0.01
CA SER A 124 -1.36 13.85 -0.21
C SER A 124 -2.55 14.43 -0.98
N GLY A 125 -2.96 15.68 -0.66
CA GLY A 125 -4.00 16.39 -1.40
C GLY A 125 -3.66 16.56 -2.88
N ARG A 126 -2.40 16.90 -3.18
CA ARG A 126 -1.90 17.04 -4.57
C ARG A 126 -1.89 15.69 -5.31
N ILE A 127 -1.44 14.62 -4.63
CA ILE A 127 -1.45 13.27 -5.21
C ILE A 127 -2.89 12.82 -5.48
N ARG A 128 -3.80 13.04 -4.52
CA ARG A 128 -5.22 12.71 -4.69
C ARG A 128 -5.84 13.45 -5.86
N ALA A 129 -5.52 14.72 -6.09
CA ALA A 129 -6.00 15.47 -7.25
C ALA A 129 -5.59 14.80 -8.57
N LEU A 130 -4.33 14.36 -8.70
CA LEU A 130 -3.86 13.61 -9.87
C LEU A 130 -4.60 12.27 -10.06
N MET A 131 -4.89 11.57 -8.96
CA MET A 131 -5.69 10.33 -9.01
C MET A 131 -7.12 10.61 -9.50
N GLN A 132 -7.74 11.71 -9.03
CA GLN A 132 -9.10 12.10 -9.43
C GLN A 132 -9.18 12.57 -10.89
N GLU A 133 -8.10 13.17 -11.43
CA GLU A 133 -7.98 13.46 -12.86
C GLU A 133 -7.86 12.18 -13.69
N THR A 134 -7.32 11.10 -13.10
CA THR A 134 -7.05 9.84 -13.80
C THR A 134 -8.22 8.87 -13.75
N ALA A 135 -8.93 8.77 -12.63
CA ALA A 135 -9.98 7.78 -12.40
C ALA A 135 -11.31 8.43 -12.00
N PRO A 136 -12.47 7.94 -12.52
CA PRO A 136 -13.79 8.46 -12.16
C PRO A 136 -14.17 8.18 -10.70
N ALA A 137 -13.63 7.12 -10.10
CA ALA A 137 -13.85 6.79 -8.71
C ALA A 137 -12.53 6.58 -7.97
N VAL A 138 -12.32 7.35 -6.90
CA VAL A 138 -11.15 7.27 -6.03
C VAL A 138 -11.61 7.14 -4.59
N GLU A 139 -11.25 6.03 -3.94
CA GLU A 139 -11.46 5.78 -2.51
C GLU A 139 -10.13 5.93 -1.78
N GLN A 140 -9.96 7.04 -1.09
CA GLN A 140 -8.79 7.23 -0.23
C GLN A 140 -8.91 6.37 1.03
N VAL A 141 -7.93 5.51 1.29
CA VAL A 141 -7.87 4.61 2.44
C VAL A 141 -7.05 5.23 3.56
N SER A 142 -5.91 5.81 3.20
CA SER A 142 -5.01 6.52 4.12
C SER A 142 -4.46 7.79 3.47
N ILE A 143 -3.50 8.43 4.10
CA ILE A 143 -2.82 9.63 3.59
C ILE A 143 -1.95 9.31 2.35
N ASP A 144 -1.54 8.06 2.17
CA ASP A 144 -0.59 7.60 1.17
C ASP A 144 -1.11 6.50 0.25
N GLU A 145 -2.35 6.00 0.48
CA GLU A 145 -2.92 4.94 -0.36
C GLU A 145 -4.38 5.20 -0.76
N ALA A 146 -4.72 4.76 -1.96
CA ALA A 146 -6.08 4.84 -2.50
C ALA A 146 -6.39 3.68 -3.45
N TYR A 147 -7.68 3.30 -3.50
CA TYR A 147 -8.23 2.51 -4.58
C TYR A 147 -8.79 3.38 -5.69
N LEU A 148 -8.58 2.97 -6.93
CA LEU A 148 -9.11 3.61 -8.12
C LEU A 148 -9.97 2.59 -8.89
N ASP A 149 -11.11 3.04 -9.40
CA ASP A 149 -11.91 2.28 -10.36
C ASP A 149 -11.89 3.02 -11.71
N LEU A 150 -11.33 2.37 -12.72
CA LEU A 150 -11.17 2.87 -14.07
C LEU A 150 -12.11 2.15 -15.05
N SER A 151 -13.18 1.48 -14.58
CA SER A 151 -14.07 0.68 -15.41
C SER A 151 -15.02 1.47 -16.31
N SER A 152 -15.09 2.80 -16.20
CA SER A 152 -15.88 3.60 -17.12
C SER A 152 -15.28 3.59 -18.52
N ASP A 153 -16.18 3.66 -19.51
CA ASP A 153 -15.85 3.68 -20.92
C ASP A 153 -14.86 4.83 -21.23
N ARG A 154 -13.62 4.47 -21.49
CA ARG A 154 -12.53 5.40 -21.82
C ARG A 154 -11.82 4.94 -23.06
N ASP A 155 -11.35 5.89 -23.86
CA ASP A 155 -10.57 5.65 -25.07
C ASP A 155 -9.19 5.02 -24.79
N GLU A 156 -8.77 4.98 -23.51
CA GLU A 156 -7.45 4.51 -23.10
C GLU A 156 -7.53 3.35 -22.09
N PRO A 157 -6.78 2.25 -22.31
CA PRO A 157 -6.71 1.12 -21.35
C PRO A 157 -6.27 1.57 -19.96
N PRO A 158 -6.92 1.07 -18.87
CA PRO A 158 -6.63 1.43 -17.48
C PRO A 158 -5.14 1.34 -17.10
N ALA A 159 -4.45 0.30 -17.57
CA ALA A 159 -3.03 0.11 -17.31
C ALA A 159 -2.16 1.26 -17.83
N ARG A 160 -2.48 1.82 -19.01
CA ARG A 160 -1.76 2.98 -19.58
C ARG A 160 -2.00 4.24 -18.75
N SER A 161 -3.26 4.51 -18.39
CA SER A 161 -3.62 5.65 -17.53
C SER A 161 -2.88 5.59 -16.19
N LEU A 162 -2.78 4.39 -15.58
CA LEU A 162 -2.05 4.16 -14.33
C LEU A 162 -0.53 4.34 -14.48
N ALA A 163 0.06 3.89 -15.58
CA ALA A 163 1.48 4.12 -15.86
C ALA A 163 1.77 5.63 -15.99
N ARG A 164 0.90 6.37 -16.69
CA ARG A 164 1.00 7.84 -16.80
C ARG A 164 0.82 8.52 -15.44
N LEU A 165 -0.14 8.07 -14.63
CA LEU A 165 -0.35 8.58 -13.28
C LEU A 165 0.91 8.42 -12.43
N SER A 166 1.56 7.24 -12.45
CA SER A 166 2.79 7.01 -11.68
C SER A 166 3.90 7.97 -12.07
N LEU A 167 4.07 8.23 -13.37
CA LEU A 167 5.05 9.19 -13.88
C LEU A 167 4.70 10.65 -13.54
N LEU A 168 3.41 10.99 -13.56
CA LEU A 168 2.95 12.34 -13.19
C LEU A 168 3.20 12.62 -11.71
N ILE A 169 2.91 11.64 -10.83
CA ILE A 169 3.19 11.77 -9.39
C ILE A 169 4.70 11.93 -9.18
N GLU A 170 5.51 11.09 -9.81
CA GLU A 170 6.97 11.17 -9.69
C GLU A 170 7.52 12.51 -10.18
N ARG A 171 7.06 13.02 -11.33
CA ARG A 171 7.54 14.29 -11.91
C ARG A 171 7.04 15.53 -11.18
N ARG A 172 5.76 15.55 -10.74
CA ARG A 172 5.13 16.75 -10.15
C ARG A 172 5.25 16.82 -8.64
N ILE A 173 5.33 15.66 -7.97
CA ILE A 173 5.38 15.56 -6.52
C ILE A 173 6.77 15.13 -6.03
N GLY A 174 7.53 14.39 -6.84
CA GLY A 174 8.86 13.90 -6.49
C GLY A 174 8.85 12.68 -5.58
N VAL A 175 7.74 11.93 -5.52
CA VAL A 175 7.64 10.65 -4.81
C VAL A 175 7.26 9.54 -5.78
N THR A 176 7.71 8.32 -5.52
CA THR A 176 7.31 7.17 -6.31
C THR A 176 6.09 6.49 -5.70
N VAL A 177 5.34 5.78 -6.54
CA VAL A 177 4.20 4.95 -6.13
C VAL A 177 4.36 3.54 -6.63
N SER A 178 3.81 2.59 -5.88
CA SER A 178 3.63 1.21 -6.30
C SER A 178 2.16 0.97 -6.60
N ILE A 179 1.88 0.31 -7.73
CA ILE A 179 0.53 0.10 -8.27
C ILE A 179 0.25 -1.38 -8.38
N GLY A 180 -0.91 -1.80 -7.89
CA GLY A 180 -1.50 -3.09 -8.17
C GLY A 180 -2.74 -2.94 -9.03
N LEU A 181 -2.82 -3.65 -10.16
CA LEU A 181 -3.98 -3.67 -11.05
C LEU A 181 -4.61 -5.07 -11.02
N ALA A 182 -5.92 -5.13 -10.76
CA ALA A 182 -6.58 -6.42 -10.51
C ALA A 182 -8.11 -6.35 -10.76
N PRO A 183 -8.83 -7.48 -10.68
CA PRO A 183 -10.30 -7.50 -10.83
C PRO A 183 -11.05 -7.00 -9.59
N ASN A 184 -10.42 -6.90 -8.42
CA ASN A 184 -11.04 -6.45 -7.18
C ASN A 184 -10.03 -5.78 -6.24
N LYS A 185 -10.54 -5.16 -5.16
CA LYS A 185 -9.74 -4.39 -4.19
C LYS A 185 -8.71 -5.25 -3.44
N LEU A 186 -9.07 -6.49 -3.08
CA LEU A 186 -8.18 -7.40 -2.37
C LEU A 186 -6.92 -7.68 -3.20
N LEU A 187 -7.11 -8.13 -4.43
CA LEU A 187 -6.01 -8.49 -5.32
C LEU A 187 -5.19 -7.26 -5.73
N ALA A 188 -5.84 -6.11 -5.94
CA ALA A 188 -5.15 -4.85 -6.23
C ALA A 188 -4.21 -4.45 -5.06
N LYS A 189 -4.67 -4.58 -3.80
CA LYS A 189 -3.83 -4.30 -2.62
C LYS A 189 -2.66 -5.26 -2.53
N LEU A 190 -2.89 -6.57 -2.66
CA LEU A 190 -1.83 -7.56 -2.64
C LEU A 190 -0.80 -7.31 -3.76
N ALA A 191 -1.28 -7.02 -4.98
CA ALA A 191 -0.42 -6.74 -6.12
C ALA A 191 0.49 -5.53 -5.88
N SER A 192 -0.04 -4.44 -5.30
CA SER A 192 0.74 -3.22 -5.05
C SER A 192 1.91 -3.42 -4.08
N ASP A 193 1.85 -4.45 -3.22
CA ASP A 193 2.89 -4.73 -2.23
C ASP A 193 4.01 -5.65 -2.77
N LEU A 194 3.76 -6.42 -3.85
CA LEU A 194 4.69 -7.45 -4.35
C LEU A 194 6.00 -6.90 -4.91
N ASP A 195 5.93 -5.80 -5.66
CA ASP A 195 7.08 -5.26 -6.40
C ASP A 195 7.56 -3.90 -5.87
N LYS A 196 7.26 -3.58 -4.60
CA LYS A 196 7.75 -2.33 -3.97
C LYS A 196 9.28 -2.28 -3.88
N PRO A 197 9.90 -1.11 -4.08
CA PRO A 197 9.32 0.18 -4.44
C PRO A 197 9.17 0.40 -5.95
N ARG A 198 8.38 1.41 -6.34
CA ARG A 198 8.17 1.84 -7.72
C ARG A 198 7.65 0.69 -8.59
N GLY A 199 6.85 -0.19 -7.96
CA GLY A 199 6.30 -1.39 -8.57
C GLY A 199 5.09 -1.11 -9.45
N PHE A 200 4.81 -2.04 -10.37
CA PHE A 200 3.54 -2.13 -11.08
C PHE A 200 3.25 -3.61 -11.32
N ARG A 201 2.39 -4.17 -10.49
CA ARG A 201 2.04 -5.59 -10.55
C ARG A 201 0.61 -5.78 -10.99
N VAL A 202 0.41 -6.76 -11.84
CA VAL A 202 -0.93 -7.19 -12.26
C VAL A 202 -1.22 -8.56 -11.67
N ILE A 203 -2.43 -8.74 -11.15
CA ILE A 203 -2.99 -10.04 -10.79
C ILE A 203 -4.34 -10.12 -11.49
N GLY A 204 -4.49 -11.04 -12.46
CA GLY A 204 -5.72 -11.26 -13.19
C GLY A 204 -6.68 -12.23 -12.51
N ARG A 205 -7.78 -12.54 -13.17
CA ARG A 205 -8.71 -13.59 -12.72
C ARG A 205 -8.12 -14.97 -12.93
N SER A 206 -7.38 -15.14 -14.03
CA SER A 206 -6.84 -16.42 -14.46
C SER A 206 -5.69 -16.93 -13.58
N ASP A 207 -4.91 -16.04 -12.97
CA ASP A 207 -3.72 -16.38 -12.18
C ASP A 207 -3.86 -16.05 -10.68
N ALA A 208 -4.97 -15.44 -10.25
CA ALA A 208 -5.18 -14.99 -8.88
C ALA A 208 -4.84 -16.05 -7.83
N LEU A 209 -5.43 -17.23 -7.91
CA LEU A 209 -5.21 -18.30 -6.91
C LEU A 209 -3.79 -18.84 -6.95
N ALA A 210 -3.18 -18.93 -8.13
CA ALA A 210 -1.79 -19.36 -8.29
C ALA A 210 -0.81 -18.36 -7.68
N VAL A 211 -1.11 -17.06 -7.77
CA VAL A 211 -0.28 -15.99 -7.21
C VAL A 211 -0.44 -15.88 -5.71
N ILE A 212 -1.70 -15.84 -5.19
CA ILE A 212 -1.92 -15.59 -3.76
C ILE A 212 -1.80 -16.84 -2.90
N GLY A 213 -2.11 -18.03 -3.42
CA GLY A 213 -2.11 -19.28 -2.66
C GLY A 213 -0.82 -19.55 -1.89
N PRO A 214 0.37 -19.44 -2.51
CA PRO A 214 1.65 -19.67 -1.83
C PRO A 214 2.09 -18.53 -0.88
N MET A 215 1.36 -17.42 -0.81
CA MET A 215 1.68 -16.34 0.12
C MET A 215 1.40 -16.75 1.57
N ARG A 216 2.18 -16.20 2.52
CA ARG A 216 1.89 -16.32 3.95
C ARG A 216 0.49 -15.79 4.25
N VAL A 217 -0.26 -16.44 5.12
CA VAL A 217 -1.63 -16.06 5.52
C VAL A 217 -1.69 -14.61 6.06
N GLY A 218 -0.62 -14.15 6.71
CA GLY A 218 -0.49 -12.77 7.18
C GLY A 218 -0.40 -11.71 6.07
N ALA A 219 -0.28 -12.09 4.79
CA ALA A 219 -0.37 -11.16 3.67
C ALA A 219 -1.81 -10.69 3.40
N LEU A 220 -2.81 -11.46 3.83
CA LEU A 220 -4.22 -11.05 3.64
C LEU A 220 -4.53 -9.78 4.45
N PRO A 221 -5.10 -8.76 3.82
CA PRO A 221 -5.50 -7.53 4.50
C PRO A 221 -6.44 -7.81 5.67
N GLY A 222 -6.08 -7.29 6.85
CA GLY A 222 -6.80 -7.52 8.10
C GLY A 222 -6.25 -8.67 8.96
N ILE A 223 -5.27 -9.43 8.49
CA ILE A 223 -4.54 -10.41 9.30
C ILE A 223 -3.24 -9.79 9.80
N GLY A 224 -3.28 -9.27 11.02
CA GLY A 224 -2.08 -8.76 11.71
C GLY A 224 -1.24 -9.89 12.34
N PRO A 225 -0.04 -9.56 12.89
CA PRO A 225 0.91 -10.56 13.40
C PRO A 225 0.32 -11.48 14.49
N VAL A 226 -0.58 -10.97 15.33
CA VAL A 226 -1.23 -11.77 16.39
C VAL A 226 -2.17 -12.80 15.79
N MET A 227 -2.98 -12.38 14.81
CA MET A 227 -3.91 -13.27 14.12
C MET A 227 -3.18 -14.31 13.28
N ALA A 228 -2.11 -13.90 12.58
CA ALA A 228 -1.27 -14.80 11.79
C ALA A 228 -0.69 -15.92 12.68
N ARG A 229 -0.14 -15.60 13.86
CA ARG A 229 0.33 -16.61 14.82
C ARG A 229 -0.77 -17.57 15.27
N ARG A 230 -1.97 -17.06 15.58
CA ARG A 230 -3.11 -17.91 15.96
C ARG A 230 -3.57 -18.83 14.83
N LEU A 231 -3.41 -18.43 13.58
CA LEU A 231 -3.66 -19.28 12.41
C LEU A 231 -2.54 -20.32 12.25
N GLU A 232 -1.28 -19.95 12.45
CA GLU A 232 -0.14 -20.88 12.45
C GLU A 232 -0.26 -21.96 13.54
N GLU A 233 -0.82 -21.64 14.72
CA GLU A 233 -1.17 -22.61 15.78
C GLU A 233 -2.25 -23.63 15.33
N MET A 234 -2.97 -23.31 14.26
CA MET A 234 -3.97 -24.19 13.63
C MET A 234 -3.45 -24.85 12.33
N ASP A 235 -2.12 -24.81 12.10
CA ASP A 235 -1.43 -25.27 10.90
C ASP A 235 -1.82 -24.52 9.60
N ILE A 236 -2.36 -23.31 9.72
CA ILE A 236 -2.70 -22.42 8.60
C ILE A 236 -1.58 -21.38 8.44
N ARG A 237 -0.66 -21.64 7.53
CA ARG A 237 0.54 -20.79 7.28
C ARG A 237 0.46 -20.04 5.97
N LEU A 238 -0.12 -20.68 4.95
CA LEU A 238 -0.29 -20.13 3.61
C LEU A 238 -1.76 -19.74 3.38
N ILE A 239 -2.00 -18.87 2.42
CA ILE A 239 -3.36 -18.50 2.02
C ILE A 239 -4.12 -19.74 1.50
N SER A 240 -3.45 -20.63 0.77
CA SER A 240 -4.01 -21.89 0.29
C SER A 240 -4.50 -22.84 1.40
N ASP A 241 -3.93 -22.77 2.60
CA ASP A 241 -4.36 -23.62 3.70
C ASP A 241 -5.80 -23.30 4.16
N LEU A 242 -6.25 -22.06 3.92
CA LEU A 242 -7.63 -21.65 4.20
C LEU A 242 -8.66 -22.30 3.25
N TRP A 243 -8.24 -22.82 2.08
CA TRP A 243 -9.17 -23.41 1.10
C TRP A 243 -9.83 -24.69 1.60
N THR A 244 -9.10 -25.44 2.44
CA THR A 244 -9.53 -26.72 3.01
C THR A 244 -9.78 -26.64 4.52
N ALA A 245 -9.59 -25.46 5.13
CA ALA A 245 -9.78 -25.27 6.56
C ALA A 245 -11.26 -25.43 6.96
N ASN A 246 -11.50 -26.02 8.15
CA ASN A 246 -12.84 -26.16 8.69
C ASN A 246 -13.41 -24.80 9.11
N GLU A 247 -14.49 -24.37 8.46
CA GLU A 247 -15.12 -23.06 8.67
C GLU A 247 -15.62 -22.90 10.11
N ASP A 248 -16.28 -23.90 10.69
CA ASP A 248 -16.83 -23.80 12.05
C ASP A 248 -15.72 -23.61 13.08
N ARG A 249 -14.59 -24.32 12.92
CA ARG A 249 -13.42 -24.15 13.77
C ARG A 249 -12.83 -22.74 13.66
N LEU A 250 -12.79 -22.19 12.45
CA LEU A 250 -12.34 -20.81 12.21
C LEU A 250 -13.31 -19.79 12.82
N ILE A 251 -14.62 -19.98 12.66
CA ILE A 251 -15.65 -19.11 13.24
C ILE A 251 -15.57 -19.16 14.77
N GLY A 252 -15.39 -20.33 15.37
CA GLY A 252 -15.22 -20.48 16.82
C GLY A 252 -14.00 -19.69 17.36
N ARG A 253 -12.94 -19.53 16.57
CA ARG A 253 -11.71 -18.84 16.99
C ARG A 253 -11.67 -17.36 16.65
N PHE A 254 -12.25 -16.94 15.49
CA PHE A 254 -12.13 -15.62 14.92
C PHE A 254 -13.46 -14.91 14.67
N GLY A 255 -14.58 -15.55 15.06
CA GLY A 255 -15.91 -15.01 14.82
C GLY A 255 -16.26 -14.95 13.33
N LEU A 256 -17.26 -14.12 12.99
CA LEU A 256 -17.74 -13.98 11.60
C LEU A 256 -16.68 -13.48 10.63
N TRP A 257 -15.57 -12.93 11.13
CA TRP A 257 -14.45 -12.51 10.27
C TRP A 257 -13.80 -13.70 9.53
N ALA A 258 -13.93 -14.92 10.08
CA ALA A 258 -13.46 -16.16 9.45
C ALA A 258 -14.03 -16.35 8.04
N ARG A 259 -15.32 -16.06 7.83
CA ARG A 259 -15.95 -16.15 6.50
C ARG A 259 -15.28 -15.24 5.49
N ARG A 260 -14.91 -14.03 5.93
CA ARG A 260 -14.20 -13.07 5.07
C ARG A 260 -12.77 -13.55 4.75
N MET A 261 -12.07 -14.16 5.72
CA MET A 261 -10.75 -14.75 5.46
C MET A 261 -10.84 -15.85 4.39
N ILE A 262 -11.84 -16.74 4.49
CA ILE A 262 -12.06 -17.83 3.53
C ILE A 262 -12.38 -17.25 2.14
N ALA A 263 -13.30 -16.27 2.04
CA ALA A 263 -13.62 -15.62 0.77
C ALA A 263 -12.37 -14.93 0.17
N PHE A 264 -11.62 -14.19 0.97
CA PHE A 264 -10.38 -13.54 0.55
C PHE A 264 -9.32 -14.53 0.09
N SER A 265 -9.18 -15.69 0.76
CA SER A 265 -8.25 -16.73 0.32
C SER A 265 -8.59 -17.29 -1.07
N ARG A 266 -9.84 -17.22 -1.48
CA ARG A 266 -10.34 -17.61 -2.80
C ARG A 266 -10.37 -16.45 -3.81
N ALA A 267 -9.70 -15.35 -3.48
CA ALA A 267 -9.70 -14.13 -4.30
C ALA A 267 -11.07 -13.44 -4.45
N GLU A 268 -12.03 -13.74 -3.60
CA GLU A 268 -13.38 -13.19 -3.63
C GLU A 268 -13.46 -11.92 -2.76
N ASP A 269 -13.70 -10.78 -3.40
CA ASP A 269 -13.93 -9.50 -2.73
C ASP A 269 -15.02 -8.70 -3.45
N PRO A 270 -16.26 -8.67 -2.91
CA PRO A 270 -17.37 -7.98 -3.55
C PRO A 270 -17.38 -6.46 -3.31
N ARG A 271 -16.43 -5.93 -2.53
CA ARG A 271 -16.38 -4.50 -2.22
C ARG A 271 -16.10 -3.68 -3.47
N LYS A 272 -16.90 -2.65 -3.69
CA LYS A 272 -16.68 -1.65 -4.74
C LYS A 272 -15.79 -0.52 -4.23
N VAL A 273 -15.17 0.21 -5.14
CA VAL A 273 -14.47 1.47 -4.84
C VAL A 273 -15.52 2.52 -4.50
N ALA A 274 -15.44 3.08 -3.29
CA ALA A 274 -16.41 4.03 -2.77
C ALA A 274 -15.93 5.48 -3.02
N VAL A 275 -16.77 6.29 -3.66
CA VAL A 275 -16.44 7.70 -3.96
C VAL A 275 -16.64 8.61 -2.75
N SER A 276 -17.51 8.23 -1.81
CA SER A 276 -17.83 9.05 -0.63
C SER A 276 -16.88 8.80 0.54
N ARG A 277 -16.44 9.86 1.20
CA ARG A 277 -15.78 9.75 2.51
C ARG A 277 -16.70 9.01 3.49
N ARG A 278 -16.24 7.92 4.07
CA ARG A 278 -16.92 7.33 5.22
C ARG A 278 -16.94 8.37 6.35
N LYS A 279 -18.09 8.52 7.00
CA LYS A 279 -18.16 9.30 8.25
C LYS A 279 -17.23 8.66 9.27
N ALA A 280 -16.53 9.48 10.05
CA ALA A 280 -15.71 8.99 11.15
C ALA A 280 -16.60 8.15 12.11
N VAL A 281 -16.16 6.94 12.41
CA VAL A 281 -16.85 6.04 13.35
C VAL A 281 -16.40 6.32 14.78
N SER A 282 -15.15 6.77 14.95
CA SER A 282 -14.59 7.17 16.24
C SER A 282 -13.65 8.36 16.04
N ILE A 283 -13.55 9.20 17.07
CA ILE A 283 -12.58 10.29 17.15
C ILE A 283 -11.76 10.04 18.41
N ALA A 284 -10.44 10.10 18.30
CA ALA A 284 -9.53 9.86 19.41
C ALA A 284 -8.44 10.92 19.46
N ALA A 285 -7.99 11.26 20.67
CA ALA A 285 -6.80 12.03 20.91
C ALA A 285 -5.83 11.20 21.77
N GLU A 286 -4.57 11.13 21.38
CA GLU A 286 -3.54 10.42 22.13
C GLU A 286 -2.25 11.23 22.17
N THR A 287 -1.44 11.02 23.20
CA THR A 287 -0.10 11.62 23.30
C THR A 287 0.85 10.65 23.99
N THR A 288 2.13 10.70 23.60
CA THR A 288 3.19 9.95 24.25
C THR A 288 4.11 10.93 24.99
N PHE A 289 4.27 10.73 26.28
CA PHE A 289 5.14 11.58 27.12
C PHE A 289 6.57 11.10 27.10
N GLU A 290 7.52 12.03 27.16
CA GLU A 290 8.95 11.71 27.26
C GLU A 290 9.30 11.09 28.63
N ARG A 291 8.52 11.41 29.66
CA ARG A 291 8.65 10.87 31.04
C ARG A 291 7.25 10.50 31.56
N ASP A 292 7.21 9.56 32.50
CA ASP A 292 5.97 9.20 33.17
C ASP A 292 5.41 10.37 33.96
N LEU A 293 4.14 10.68 33.77
CA LEU A 293 3.41 11.61 34.62
C LEU A 293 2.97 10.88 35.87
N ARG A 294 3.28 11.48 37.04
CA ARG A 294 2.93 10.91 38.37
C ARG A 294 2.01 11.85 39.16
N ASP A 295 1.92 13.09 38.75
CA ASP A 295 1.09 14.11 39.39
C ASP A 295 -0.28 14.16 38.77
N PHE A 296 -1.34 14.06 39.62
CA PHE A 296 -2.73 14.07 39.17
C PHE A 296 -3.13 15.37 38.48
N ALA A 297 -2.65 16.53 38.98
CA ALA A 297 -2.98 17.81 38.36
C ALA A 297 -2.39 17.94 36.95
N ALA A 298 -1.18 17.41 36.74
CA ALA A 298 -0.56 17.35 35.43
C ALA A 298 -1.33 16.41 34.47
N ILE A 299 -1.82 15.27 34.99
CA ILE A 299 -2.64 14.33 34.20
C ILE A 299 -3.96 14.98 33.81
N ASP A 300 -4.65 15.64 34.76
CA ASP A 300 -5.91 16.34 34.52
C ASP A 300 -5.77 17.44 33.47
N ALA A 301 -4.72 18.25 33.55
CA ALA A 301 -4.46 19.30 32.55
C ALA A 301 -4.28 18.73 31.13
N VAL A 302 -3.59 17.59 31.00
CA VAL A 302 -3.44 16.91 29.72
C VAL A 302 -4.75 16.36 29.22
N LEU A 303 -5.54 15.71 30.08
CA LEU A 303 -6.87 15.16 29.71
C LEU A 303 -7.81 16.28 29.27
N ALA A 304 -7.84 17.41 29.98
CA ALA A 304 -8.63 18.57 29.60
C ALA A 304 -8.27 19.06 28.19
N GLY A 305 -6.97 19.24 27.88
CA GLY A 305 -6.53 19.64 26.56
C GLY A 305 -6.83 18.59 25.45
N MET A 306 -6.86 17.30 25.81
CA MET A 306 -7.30 16.25 24.89
C MET A 306 -8.80 16.30 24.61
N CYS A 307 -9.61 16.55 25.66
CA CYS A 307 -11.07 16.71 25.51
C CYS A 307 -11.40 17.94 24.64
N GLU A 308 -10.72 19.07 24.84
CA GLU A 308 -10.88 20.25 23.98
C GLU A 308 -10.59 19.95 22.50
N LYS A 309 -9.52 19.21 22.22
CA LYS A 309 -9.19 18.77 20.84
C LYS A 309 -10.25 17.84 20.22
N LEU A 310 -10.95 17.07 21.04
CA LEU A 310 -12.03 16.18 20.57
C LEU A 310 -13.34 16.91 20.37
N ALA A 311 -13.55 18.03 21.06
CA ALA A 311 -14.77 18.85 20.98
C ALA A 311 -14.74 19.87 19.82
N ALA A 312 -13.55 20.21 19.31
CA ALA A 312 -13.34 21.14 18.19
C ALA A 312 -13.49 20.43 16.83
#